data_e424eb1bd73dad74abbbd9c2c3a307a0
#
_entry.id   e424eb1bd73dad74abbbd9c2c3a307a0
#
_cell.length_a   1.000
_cell.length_b   1.000
_cell.length_c   1.000
_cell.angle_alpha   90.00
_cell.angle_beta   90.00
_cell.angle_gamma   90.00
#
_symmetry.space_group_name_H-M   'P 1'
#
loop_
_entity.id
_entity.type
_entity.pdbx_description
1 polymer ?
#
loop_
_entity_poly.entity_id
_entity_poly.type
_entity_poly.pdbx_seq_one_letter_code
_entity_poly.pdbx_strand_id
1 'polypeptide(L)'
;MAKLKHMFKKTTALFGDREEEGQKGQEPSVPAGLWMKCPKCGELIYKEDVKKNFYVCPKCQGYFRIKTKTRIRMVADPGSFQEWFSDLEGGNPLEYPGYEEKLQELREKTKLKESVTVGECTVDGNRIVLGVCDARFLMGSMGYVTGEKITRAFEKATQLGLPVVMFCSSGGARMQEGIISLMQMAKTSAAVKRHSDAGLFYLPILTDPTTGGVTASFAMLGDIILGEPGALIGFAGPRVIAQTIGQKLPEGFQRAE
;
A
#
# COMPACT_ATOMS: atom_id res chain seq x y z
N MET A 1 30.76 4.69 -46.72
CA MET A 1 29.36 4.63 -46.29
C MET A 1 28.76 6.01 -46.23
N ALA A 2 28.35 6.51 -47.38
CA ALA A 2 27.71 7.82 -47.53
C ALA A 2 26.70 7.69 -48.63
N LYS A 3 25.40 7.47 -48.30
CA LYS A 3 24.25 7.55 -49.23
C LYS A 3 22.94 7.17 -48.48
N LEU A 4 22.48 8.04 -47.60
CA LEU A 4 21.08 8.01 -47.08
C LEU A 4 20.61 9.37 -46.56
N LYS A 5 21.20 10.49 -47.02
CA LYS A 5 20.81 11.84 -46.56
C LYS A 5 20.08 12.70 -47.60
N HIS A 6 19.61 12.10 -48.73
CA HIS A 6 18.99 12.89 -49.80
C HIS A 6 17.58 12.43 -50.25
N MET A 7 16.83 11.73 -49.45
CA MET A 7 15.48 11.26 -49.87
C MET A 7 14.27 12.02 -49.28
N PHE A 8 14.49 13.09 -48.52
CA PHE A 8 13.38 13.92 -47.97
C PHE A 8 13.55 15.42 -48.26
N LYS A 9 13.97 15.78 -49.48
CA LYS A 9 13.94 17.15 -49.99
C LYS A 9 13.35 17.20 -51.36
N LYS A 10 12.01 17.05 -51.52
CA LYS A 10 11.25 17.47 -52.68
C LYS A 10 9.76 17.24 -52.45
N THR A 11 9.12 18.12 -51.65
CA THR A 11 7.67 18.40 -51.74
C THR A 11 7.34 19.69 -50.97
N THR A 12 8.07 20.76 -51.26
CA THR A 12 7.71 22.11 -50.81
C THR A 12 7.90 23.08 -51.96
N ALA A 13 7.11 22.91 -53.01
CA ALA A 13 6.98 23.93 -54.03
C ALA A 13 5.73 23.58 -54.88
N LEU A 14 4.54 23.90 -54.40
CA LEU A 14 3.31 24.05 -55.16
C LEU A 14 2.14 24.33 -54.20
N PHE A 15 2.13 25.52 -53.60
CA PHE A 15 0.89 26.23 -53.27
C PHE A 15 1.29 27.62 -52.81
N GLY A 16 0.84 28.59 -53.56
CA GLY A 16 1.17 29.99 -53.45
C GLY A 16 0.63 30.68 -52.17
N ASP A 17 1.24 31.78 -51.90
CA ASP A 17 0.95 32.71 -50.83
C ASP A 17 -0.56 33.06 -50.75
N ARG A 18 -1.14 32.79 -49.59
CA ARG A 18 -2.23 33.54 -48.99
C ARG A 18 -1.88 33.79 -47.54
N GLU A 19 -1.50 34.99 -47.24
CA GLU A 19 -1.48 35.50 -45.87
C GLU A 19 -2.90 35.52 -45.34
N GLU A 20 -3.23 34.53 -44.50
CA GLU A 20 -4.32 34.61 -43.55
C GLU A 20 -3.68 34.68 -42.15
N GLU A 21 -3.82 35.83 -41.51
CA GLU A 21 -3.64 35.98 -40.07
C GLU A 21 -4.62 35.06 -39.34
N GLY A 22 -4.22 33.78 -39.15
CA GLY A 22 -4.95 32.79 -38.40
C GLY A 22 -4.33 32.67 -37.01
N GLN A 23 -5.10 32.98 -35.98
CA GLN A 23 -4.85 32.75 -34.58
C GLN A 23 -4.09 31.46 -34.38
N LYS A 24 -2.89 31.51 -33.75
CA LYS A 24 -2.16 30.36 -33.26
C LYS A 24 -3.08 29.64 -32.29
N GLY A 25 -3.77 28.60 -32.79
CA GLY A 25 -4.48 27.66 -31.96
C GLY A 25 -3.48 27.08 -30.98
N GLN A 26 -3.69 27.26 -29.68
CA GLN A 26 -2.95 26.56 -28.65
C GLN A 26 -3.11 25.08 -28.95
N GLU A 27 -2.01 24.40 -29.25
CA GLU A 27 -2.01 22.93 -29.28
C GLU A 27 -2.60 22.44 -27.95
N PRO A 28 -3.56 21.51 -27.98
CA PRO A 28 -4.18 21.02 -26.76
C PRO A 28 -3.10 20.38 -25.88
N SER A 29 -2.63 21.13 -24.89
CA SER A 29 -1.67 20.61 -23.92
C SER A 29 -2.42 19.64 -23.03
N VAL A 30 -2.13 18.34 -23.20
CA VAL A 30 -2.65 17.30 -22.28
C VAL A 30 -2.03 17.56 -20.91
N PRO A 31 -2.84 17.87 -19.88
CA PRO A 31 -2.29 18.16 -18.55
C PRO A 31 -1.43 16.99 -18.05
N ALA A 32 -0.21 17.29 -17.65
CA ALA A 32 0.71 16.29 -17.14
C ALA A 32 0.07 15.54 -15.95
N GLY A 33 0.11 14.22 -15.99
CA GLY A 33 -0.33 13.39 -14.87
C GLY A 33 -1.76 12.84 -14.93
N LEU A 34 -2.49 12.99 -16.04
CA LEU A 34 -3.81 12.34 -16.24
C LEU A 34 -3.71 10.83 -16.48
N TRP A 35 -2.57 10.38 -16.99
CA TRP A 35 -2.31 8.97 -17.29
C TRP A 35 -1.38 8.33 -16.26
N MET A 36 -1.54 7.04 -16.05
CA MET A 36 -0.66 6.22 -15.21
C MET A 36 -0.40 4.88 -15.87
N LYS A 37 0.78 4.33 -15.63
CA LYS A 37 1.15 3.00 -16.10
C LYS A 37 0.72 1.94 -15.09
N CYS A 38 0.04 0.90 -15.55
CA CYS A 38 -0.30 -0.23 -14.69
C CYS A 38 0.97 -0.98 -14.28
N PRO A 39 1.20 -1.24 -12.99
CA PRO A 39 2.39 -1.97 -12.53
C PRO A 39 2.35 -3.47 -12.88
N LYS A 40 1.19 -4.02 -13.24
CA LYS A 40 1.00 -5.43 -13.59
C LYS A 40 1.16 -5.68 -15.10
N CYS A 41 0.34 -5.03 -15.94
CA CYS A 41 0.36 -5.24 -17.39
C CYS A 41 1.17 -4.21 -18.19
N GLY A 42 1.62 -3.13 -17.58
CA GLY A 42 2.40 -2.08 -18.26
C GLY A 42 1.58 -1.09 -19.10
N GLU A 43 0.28 -1.30 -19.28
CA GLU A 43 -0.59 -0.43 -20.08
C GLU A 43 -0.76 0.97 -19.47
N LEU A 44 -0.91 1.96 -20.36
CA LEU A 44 -1.25 3.32 -19.99
C LEU A 44 -2.76 3.43 -19.79
N ILE A 45 -3.17 3.92 -18.63
CA ILE A 45 -4.57 3.98 -18.22
C ILE A 45 -4.89 5.38 -17.69
N TYR A 46 -6.08 5.87 -17.98
CA TYR A 46 -6.55 7.14 -17.45
C TYR A 46 -6.81 7.02 -15.94
N LYS A 47 -6.26 7.96 -15.16
CA LYS A 47 -6.31 7.90 -13.68
C LYS A 47 -7.71 7.88 -13.12
N GLU A 48 -8.65 8.62 -13.74
CA GLU A 48 -10.02 8.65 -13.26
C GLU A 48 -10.74 7.32 -13.46
N ASP A 49 -10.43 6.58 -14.54
CA ASP A 49 -11.00 5.24 -14.76
C ASP A 49 -10.50 4.25 -13.70
N VAL A 50 -9.22 4.36 -13.32
CA VAL A 50 -8.67 3.54 -12.21
C VAL A 50 -9.36 3.88 -10.89
N LYS A 51 -9.61 5.16 -10.60
CA LYS A 51 -10.31 5.59 -9.38
C LYS A 51 -11.78 5.13 -9.38
N LYS A 52 -12.50 5.30 -10.50
CA LYS A 52 -13.88 4.83 -10.66
C LYS A 52 -14.00 3.31 -10.50
N ASN A 53 -12.97 2.58 -10.95
CA ASN A 53 -12.89 1.12 -10.82
C ASN A 53 -12.19 0.68 -9.52
N PHE A 54 -12.34 1.43 -8.44
CA PHE A 54 -11.82 1.09 -7.10
C PHE A 54 -10.34 0.70 -7.06
N TYR A 55 -9.51 1.36 -7.90
CA TYR A 55 -8.07 1.07 -8.03
C TYR A 55 -7.75 -0.33 -8.56
N VAL A 56 -8.66 -0.91 -9.34
CA VAL A 56 -8.43 -2.12 -10.13
C VAL A 56 -8.18 -1.71 -11.58
N CYS A 57 -7.18 -2.31 -12.21
CA CYS A 57 -6.85 -2.04 -13.60
C CYS A 57 -7.99 -2.51 -14.53
N PRO A 58 -8.58 -1.64 -15.37
CA PRO A 58 -9.65 -2.05 -16.27
C PRO A 58 -9.17 -2.99 -17.39
N LYS A 59 -7.85 -3.11 -17.62
CA LYS A 59 -7.28 -3.97 -18.66
C LYS A 59 -6.95 -5.39 -18.17
N CYS A 60 -6.21 -5.49 -17.04
CA CYS A 60 -5.72 -6.78 -16.56
C CYS A 60 -6.32 -7.21 -15.21
N GLN A 61 -7.25 -6.44 -14.66
CA GLN A 61 -7.87 -6.67 -13.35
C GLN A 61 -6.87 -6.66 -12.17
N GLY A 62 -5.63 -6.22 -12.40
CA GLY A 62 -4.60 -6.12 -11.36
C GLY A 62 -4.87 -4.98 -10.39
N TYR A 63 -4.68 -5.23 -9.11
CA TYR A 63 -4.89 -4.26 -8.04
C TYR A 63 -3.72 -3.29 -7.94
N PHE A 64 -4.02 -2.01 -7.75
CA PHE A 64 -3.04 -0.98 -7.44
C PHE A 64 -2.86 -0.86 -5.93
N ARG A 65 -1.65 -0.51 -5.50
CA ARG A 65 -1.42 -0.14 -4.09
C ARG A 65 -2.14 1.16 -3.76
N ILE A 66 -2.97 1.12 -2.73
CA ILE A 66 -3.83 2.22 -2.31
C ILE A 66 -3.21 2.92 -1.10
N LYS A 67 -3.20 4.27 -1.12
CA LYS A 67 -2.74 5.08 0.02
C LYS A 67 -3.71 4.98 1.19
N THR A 68 -3.21 5.02 2.41
CA THR A 68 -4.02 4.95 3.65
C THR A 68 -5.24 5.86 3.63
N LYS A 69 -5.08 7.16 3.38
CA LYS A 69 -6.22 8.11 3.32
C LYS A 69 -7.27 7.75 2.26
N THR A 70 -6.84 7.12 1.17
CA THR A 70 -7.76 6.67 0.11
C THR A 70 -8.50 5.42 0.55
N ARG A 71 -7.80 4.44 1.15
CA ARG A 71 -8.42 3.22 1.67
C ARG A 71 -9.47 3.55 2.75
N ILE A 72 -9.14 4.43 3.68
CA ILE A 72 -10.09 4.89 4.71
C ILE A 72 -11.34 5.48 4.06
N ARG A 73 -11.20 6.40 3.07
CA ARG A 73 -12.34 7.01 2.38
C ARG A 73 -13.18 6.03 1.55
N MET A 74 -12.62 4.89 1.15
CA MET A 74 -13.36 3.85 0.42
C MET A 74 -14.19 2.96 1.34
N VAL A 75 -13.84 2.89 2.61
CA VAL A 75 -14.41 1.93 3.59
C VAL A 75 -15.27 2.63 4.62
N ALA A 76 -14.76 3.71 5.21
CA ALA A 76 -15.45 4.43 6.28
C ALA A 76 -16.52 5.39 5.73
N ASP A 77 -17.58 5.55 6.46
CA ASP A 77 -18.60 6.57 6.20
C ASP A 77 -17.95 7.96 6.17
N PRO A 78 -18.41 8.87 5.29
CA PRO A 78 -17.80 10.18 5.13
C PRO A 78 -17.68 10.95 6.46
N GLY A 79 -16.43 11.30 6.83
CA GLY A 79 -16.14 12.09 8.03
C GLY A 79 -16.16 11.32 9.35
N SER A 80 -16.45 10.02 9.35
CA SER A 80 -16.55 9.22 10.59
C SER A 80 -15.20 8.80 11.18
N PHE A 81 -14.13 8.74 10.37
CA PHE A 81 -12.84 8.24 10.84
C PHE A 81 -12.17 9.19 11.82
N GLN A 82 -11.88 8.69 13.00
CA GLN A 82 -11.12 9.35 14.06
C GLN A 82 -9.84 8.59 14.33
N GLU A 83 -8.69 9.16 13.91
CA GLU A 83 -7.38 8.54 14.09
C GLU A 83 -7.01 8.47 15.57
N TRP A 84 -6.54 7.30 16.00
CA TRP A 84 -6.00 7.06 17.34
C TRP A 84 -4.47 7.02 17.31
N PHE A 85 -3.85 7.47 18.42
CA PHE A 85 -2.40 7.40 18.62
C PHE A 85 -1.60 8.07 17.50
N SER A 86 -2.13 9.17 16.96
CA SER A 86 -1.47 9.95 15.90
C SER A 86 -0.19 10.64 16.37
N ASP A 87 -0.01 10.79 17.69
CA ASP A 87 1.18 11.33 18.34
C ASP A 87 2.35 10.34 18.38
N LEU A 88 2.08 9.04 18.35
CA LEU A 88 3.12 8.02 18.38
C LEU A 88 3.99 8.04 17.12
N GLU A 89 5.28 8.17 17.33
CA GLU A 89 6.29 8.27 16.28
C GLU A 89 7.49 7.39 16.61
N GLY A 90 7.96 6.62 15.63
CA GLY A 90 9.10 5.74 15.79
C GLY A 90 10.44 6.48 15.80
N GLY A 91 11.44 5.87 16.38
CA GLY A 91 12.83 6.33 16.41
C GLY A 91 13.79 5.21 16.05
N ASN A 92 15.07 5.38 16.41
CA ASN A 92 16.14 4.44 16.15
C ASN A 92 16.64 3.75 17.44
N PRO A 93 15.92 2.74 17.95
CA PRO A 93 16.20 2.15 19.26
C PRO A 93 17.50 1.34 19.33
N LEU A 94 18.07 0.96 18.19
CA LEU A 94 19.30 0.17 18.11
C LEU A 94 20.46 0.95 17.45
N GLU A 95 20.31 2.27 17.29
CA GLU A 95 21.32 3.13 16.67
C GLU A 95 21.78 2.61 15.28
N TYR A 96 20.82 2.03 14.52
CA TYR A 96 21.11 1.49 13.20
C TYR A 96 21.53 2.62 12.24
N PRO A 97 22.70 2.50 11.56
CA PRO A 97 23.24 3.58 10.73
C PRO A 97 22.27 4.01 9.61
N GLY A 98 22.04 5.33 9.47
CA GLY A 98 21.22 5.92 8.41
C GLY A 98 19.70 5.66 8.55
N TYR A 99 19.25 5.04 9.66
CA TYR A 99 17.84 4.72 9.84
C TYR A 99 17.00 5.94 10.23
N GLU A 100 17.53 6.82 11.05
CA GLU A 100 16.83 8.02 11.49
C GLU A 100 16.58 8.99 10.34
N GLU A 101 17.60 9.24 9.51
CA GLU A 101 17.50 10.05 8.30
C GLU A 101 16.48 9.45 7.33
N LYS A 102 16.46 8.11 7.22
CA LYS A 102 15.49 7.41 6.38
C LYS A 102 14.06 7.55 6.89
N LEU A 103 13.85 7.50 8.21
CA LEU A 103 12.54 7.75 8.82
C LEU A 103 12.06 9.17 8.52
N GLN A 104 12.94 10.17 8.68
CA GLN A 104 12.61 11.56 8.41
C GLN A 104 12.25 11.78 6.94
N GLU A 105 13.08 11.29 5.99
CA GLU A 105 12.77 11.34 4.55
C GLU A 105 11.39 10.77 4.24
N LEU A 106 11.06 9.62 4.82
CA LEU A 106 9.78 8.95 4.57
C LEU A 106 8.60 9.72 5.17
N ARG A 107 8.74 10.30 6.35
CA ARG A 107 7.71 11.16 6.96
C ARG A 107 7.43 12.38 6.09
N GLU A 108 8.46 13.04 5.59
CA GLU A 108 8.33 14.19 4.69
C GLU A 108 7.66 13.82 3.38
N LYS A 109 8.05 12.70 2.77
CA LYS A 109 7.53 12.23 1.49
C LYS A 109 6.12 11.66 1.56
N THR A 110 5.81 10.89 2.59
CA THR A 110 4.54 10.17 2.69
C THR A 110 3.48 10.92 3.50
N LYS A 111 3.92 11.85 4.36
CA LYS A 111 3.12 12.51 5.40
C LYS A 111 2.50 11.51 6.40
N LEU A 112 3.16 10.37 6.58
CA LEU A 112 2.85 9.37 7.58
C LEU A 112 3.90 9.41 8.68
N LYS A 113 3.51 9.25 9.93
CA LYS A 113 4.45 9.11 11.06
C LYS A 113 4.97 7.68 11.20
N GLU A 114 4.17 6.70 10.78
CA GLU A 114 4.50 5.27 10.85
C GLU A 114 3.78 4.47 9.76
N SER A 115 4.11 3.18 9.62
CA SER A 115 3.60 2.28 8.57
C SER A 115 2.14 1.86 8.76
N VAL A 116 1.51 2.20 9.88
CA VAL A 116 0.10 1.91 10.16
C VAL A 116 -0.63 3.15 10.67
N THR A 117 -1.86 3.31 10.21
CA THR A 117 -2.84 4.26 10.76
C THR A 117 -3.99 3.45 11.33
N VAL A 118 -4.38 3.73 12.57
CA VAL A 118 -5.48 3.06 13.25
C VAL A 118 -6.45 4.09 13.82
N GLY A 119 -7.73 3.74 13.90
CA GLY A 119 -8.75 4.63 14.44
C GLY A 119 -10.11 3.99 14.47
N GLU A 120 -11.08 4.71 15.00
CA GLU A 120 -12.49 4.33 14.99
C GLU A 120 -13.19 4.99 13.81
N CYS A 121 -14.15 4.28 13.21
CA CYS A 121 -15.05 4.82 12.20
C CYS A 121 -16.38 4.07 12.21
N THR A 122 -17.30 4.52 11.35
CA THR A 122 -18.48 3.75 11.00
C THR A 122 -18.39 3.23 9.57
N VAL A 123 -19.03 2.09 9.31
CA VAL A 123 -19.27 1.49 7.99
C VAL A 123 -20.75 1.16 7.92
N ASP A 124 -21.47 1.82 7.04
CA ASP A 124 -22.94 1.74 6.96
C ASP A 124 -23.60 1.95 8.34
N GLY A 125 -23.12 2.94 9.09
CA GLY A 125 -23.59 3.27 10.43
C GLY A 125 -23.08 2.37 11.57
N ASN A 126 -22.42 1.25 11.28
CA ASN A 126 -21.89 0.33 12.29
C ASN A 126 -20.48 0.76 12.74
N ARG A 127 -20.28 0.91 14.05
CA ARG A 127 -18.98 1.29 14.61
C ARG A 127 -17.98 0.15 14.51
N ILE A 128 -16.78 0.46 14.04
CA ILE A 128 -15.66 -0.47 13.97
C ILE A 128 -14.36 0.23 14.34
N VAL A 129 -13.32 -0.55 14.65
CA VAL A 129 -11.93 -0.08 14.66
C VAL A 129 -11.29 -0.47 13.34
N LEU A 130 -10.80 0.53 12.61
CA LEU A 130 -10.17 0.35 11.29
C LEU A 130 -8.67 0.60 11.39
N GLY A 131 -7.86 -0.35 10.93
CA GLY A 131 -6.42 -0.19 10.75
C GLY A 131 -6.01 -0.35 9.29
N VAL A 132 -5.09 0.48 8.82
CA VAL A 132 -4.58 0.44 7.45
C VAL A 132 -3.07 0.53 7.46
N CYS A 133 -2.40 -0.53 7.03
CA CYS A 133 -0.95 -0.53 6.76
C CYS A 133 -0.65 0.16 5.43
N ASP A 134 0.49 0.83 5.33
CA ASP A 134 0.91 1.56 4.13
C ASP A 134 2.33 1.18 3.71
N ALA A 135 2.44 0.45 2.62
CA ALA A 135 3.71 -0.03 2.09
C ALA A 135 4.66 1.10 1.62
N ARG A 136 4.18 2.36 1.53
CA ARG A 136 5.04 3.51 1.20
C ARG A 136 6.00 3.85 2.34
N PHE A 137 5.68 3.48 3.58
CA PHE A 137 6.54 3.68 4.74
C PHE A 137 7.30 2.38 5.03
N LEU A 138 8.57 2.30 4.68
CA LEU A 138 9.45 1.14 4.84
C LEU A 138 8.80 -0.20 4.41
N MET A 139 8.15 -0.22 3.26
CA MET A 139 7.41 -1.40 2.77
C MET A 139 6.33 -1.91 3.75
N GLY A 140 5.77 -1.05 4.59
CA GLY A 140 4.78 -1.44 5.59
C GLY A 140 5.34 -2.29 6.72
N SER A 141 6.67 -2.35 6.90
CA SER A 141 7.31 -3.21 7.89
C SER A 141 6.91 -2.82 9.32
N MET A 142 6.72 -3.84 10.15
CA MET A 142 6.33 -3.69 11.55
C MET A 142 7.54 -3.39 12.43
N GLY A 143 7.71 -2.13 12.80
CA GLY A 143 8.59 -1.68 13.88
C GLY A 143 7.87 -1.62 15.22
N TYR A 144 8.58 -1.19 16.27
CA TYR A 144 8.03 -1.17 17.63
C TYR A 144 6.80 -0.26 17.77
N VAL A 145 6.78 0.91 17.11
CA VAL A 145 5.62 1.81 17.15
C VAL A 145 4.46 1.29 16.32
N THR A 146 4.73 0.65 15.18
CA THR A 146 3.68 -0.03 14.41
C THR A 146 3.01 -1.12 15.26
N GLY A 147 3.80 -1.99 15.91
CA GLY A 147 3.29 -3.01 16.80
C GLY A 147 2.54 -2.43 18.00
N GLU A 148 3.04 -1.31 18.58
CA GLU A 148 2.37 -0.60 19.67
C GLU A 148 1.00 -0.06 19.24
N LYS A 149 0.92 0.64 18.08
CA LYS A 149 -0.35 1.17 17.56
C LYS A 149 -1.37 0.05 17.33
N ILE A 150 -0.95 -1.07 16.74
CA ILE A 150 -1.83 -2.22 16.51
C ILE A 150 -2.29 -2.80 17.84
N THR A 151 -1.37 -3.05 18.78
CA THR A 151 -1.70 -3.59 20.11
C THR A 151 -2.71 -2.72 20.82
N ARG A 152 -2.45 -1.40 20.94
CA ARG A 152 -3.37 -0.45 21.59
C ARG A 152 -4.70 -0.33 20.86
N ALA A 153 -4.74 -0.48 19.54
CA ALA A 153 -5.98 -0.49 18.77
C ALA A 153 -6.86 -1.68 19.17
N PHE A 154 -6.29 -2.89 19.26
CA PHE A 154 -7.00 -4.08 19.73
C PHE A 154 -7.44 -3.95 21.19
N GLU A 155 -6.57 -3.48 22.09
CA GLU A 155 -6.90 -3.28 23.50
C GLU A 155 -8.06 -2.30 23.66
N LYS A 156 -8.02 -1.16 22.96
CA LYS A 156 -9.08 -0.16 23.01
C LYS A 156 -10.36 -0.66 22.35
N ALA A 157 -10.27 -1.39 21.22
CA ALA A 157 -11.40 -2.05 20.60
C ALA A 157 -12.09 -3.03 21.57
N THR A 158 -11.28 -3.83 22.27
CA THR A 158 -11.79 -4.78 23.29
C THR A 158 -12.52 -4.06 24.43
N GLN A 159 -11.96 -2.97 24.95
CA GLN A 159 -12.60 -2.16 25.98
C GLN A 159 -13.93 -1.55 25.52
N LEU A 160 -14.03 -1.16 24.24
CA LEU A 160 -15.22 -0.55 23.65
C LEU A 160 -16.23 -1.58 23.12
N GLY A 161 -15.89 -2.88 23.10
CA GLY A 161 -16.74 -3.93 22.52
C GLY A 161 -16.90 -3.79 21.01
N LEU A 162 -15.90 -3.28 20.29
CA LEU A 162 -15.94 -3.01 18.86
C LEU A 162 -15.20 -4.07 18.07
N PRO A 163 -15.68 -4.48 16.88
CA PRO A 163 -14.93 -5.33 15.95
C PRO A 163 -13.74 -4.57 15.35
N VAL A 164 -12.72 -5.33 14.94
CA VAL A 164 -11.52 -4.78 14.29
C VAL A 164 -11.45 -5.22 12.83
N VAL A 165 -11.17 -4.26 11.94
CA VAL A 165 -10.87 -4.52 10.52
C VAL A 165 -9.47 -3.98 10.21
N MET A 166 -8.58 -4.83 9.66
CA MET A 166 -7.20 -4.43 9.35
C MET A 166 -6.87 -4.69 7.89
N PHE A 167 -6.52 -3.64 7.14
CA PHE A 167 -5.88 -3.79 5.83
C PHE A 167 -4.38 -3.99 6.02
N CYS A 168 -3.91 -5.20 5.77
CA CYS A 168 -2.52 -5.59 5.93
C CYS A 168 -1.75 -5.39 4.63
N SER A 169 -0.64 -4.64 4.70
CA SER A 169 0.30 -4.46 3.58
C SER A 169 1.70 -4.31 4.16
N SER A 170 2.51 -5.38 4.10
CA SER A 170 3.79 -5.38 4.79
C SER A 170 4.83 -6.32 4.18
N GLY A 171 6.08 -5.90 4.21
CA GLY A 171 7.26 -6.76 3.96
C GLY A 171 7.70 -7.60 5.15
N GLY A 172 7.07 -7.46 6.33
CA GLY A 172 7.38 -8.23 7.54
C GLY A 172 7.91 -7.40 8.72
N ALA A 173 8.69 -8.01 9.60
CA ALA A 173 9.34 -7.32 10.71
C ALA A 173 10.42 -6.34 10.22
N ARG A 174 10.56 -5.21 10.90
CA ARG A 174 11.50 -4.14 10.51
C ARG A 174 12.93 -4.48 10.90
N MET A 175 13.78 -4.72 9.89
CA MET A 175 15.16 -5.18 10.09
C MET A 175 16.00 -4.20 10.92
N GLN A 176 15.82 -2.90 10.73
CA GLN A 176 16.56 -1.85 11.43
C GLN A 176 16.30 -1.83 12.95
N GLU A 177 15.21 -2.42 13.40
CA GLU A 177 14.85 -2.52 14.81
C GLU A 177 15.11 -3.92 15.38
N GLY A 178 15.74 -4.81 14.63
CA GLY A 178 16.24 -6.12 15.07
C GLY A 178 15.24 -6.92 15.90
N ILE A 179 15.68 -7.42 17.05
CA ILE A 179 14.86 -8.22 17.97
C ILE A 179 13.63 -7.47 18.49
N ILE A 180 13.68 -6.13 18.59
CA ILE A 180 12.57 -5.33 19.07
C ILE A 180 11.38 -5.45 18.11
N SER A 181 11.64 -5.46 16.80
CA SER A 181 10.60 -5.67 15.78
C SER A 181 10.03 -7.09 15.81
N LEU A 182 10.85 -8.11 16.11
CA LEU A 182 10.38 -9.49 16.24
C LEU A 182 9.46 -9.65 17.45
N MET A 183 9.75 -8.98 18.57
CA MET A 183 8.91 -9.01 19.75
C MET A 183 7.51 -8.41 19.52
N GLN A 184 7.34 -7.55 18.49
CA GLN A 184 6.03 -7.04 18.14
C GLN A 184 5.09 -8.14 17.61
N MET A 185 5.63 -9.21 17.03
CA MET A 185 4.81 -10.34 16.59
C MET A 185 4.08 -10.99 17.77
N ALA A 186 4.80 -11.28 18.85
CA ALA A 186 4.21 -11.84 20.08
C ALA A 186 3.21 -10.84 20.70
N LYS A 187 3.57 -9.56 20.77
CA LYS A 187 2.78 -8.50 21.36
C LYS A 187 1.44 -8.30 20.64
N THR A 188 1.45 -8.18 19.34
CA THR A 188 0.24 -8.02 18.54
C THR A 188 -0.63 -9.27 18.56
N SER A 189 -0.03 -10.47 18.49
CA SER A 189 -0.76 -11.75 18.59
C SER A 189 -1.45 -11.91 19.95
N ALA A 190 -0.80 -11.51 21.05
CA ALA A 190 -1.40 -11.52 22.38
C ALA A 190 -2.59 -10.55 22.49
N ALA A 191 -2.53 -9.40 21.84
CA ALA A 191 -3.65 -8.45 21.82
C ALA A 191 -4.83 -9.00 21.01
N VAL A 192 -4.57 -9.61 19.85
CA VAL A 192 -5.60 -10.30 19.05
C VAL A 192 -6.26 -11.44 19.86
N LYS A 193 -5.43 -12.24 20.56
CA LYS A 193 -5.98 -13.34 21.41
C LYS A 193 -6.91 -12.81 22.49
N ARG A 194 -6.55 -11.73 23.21
CA ARG A 194 -7.42 -11.10 24.22
C ARG A 194 -8.72 -10.59 23.61
N HIS A 195 -8.66 -10.02 22.42
CA HIS A 195 -9.83 -9.55 21.67
C HIS A 195 -10.76 -10.70 21.31
N SER A 196 -10.22 -11.80 20.80
CA SER A 196 -10.96 -13.03 20.50
C SER A 196 -11.56 -13.67 21.75
N ASP A 197 -10.80 -13.72 22.88
CA ASP A 197 -11.31 -14.23 24.17
C ASP A 197 -12.48 -13.42 24.73
N ALA A 198 -12.56 -12.13 24.38
CA ALA A 198 -13.70 -11.29 24.69
C ALA A 198 -14.91 -11.53 23.74
N GLY A 199 -14.83 -12.47 22.80
CA GLY A 199 -15.89 -12.78 21.84
C GLY A 199 -16.07 -11.74 20.74
N LEU A 200 -15.03 -10.94 20.45
CA LEU A 200 -15.09 -9.85 19.49
C LEU A 200 -14.47 -10.23 18.15
N PHE A 201 -15.10 -9.75 17.09
CA PHE A 201 -14.77 -10.10 15.71
C PHE A 201 -13.55 -9.37 15.17
N TYR A 202 -12.66 -10.11 14.49
CA TYR A 202 -11.51 -9.60 13.80
C TYR A 202 -11.46 -10.01 12.32
N LEU A 203 -11.36 -9.04 11.42
CA LEU A 203 -11.28 -9.22 9.97
C LEU A 203 -9.98 -8.62 9.41
N PRO A 204 -8.91 -9.39 9.22
CA PRO A 204 -7.78 -8.97 8.40
C PRO A 204 -8.10 -9.10 6.90
N ILE A 205 -7.70 -8.08 6.13
CA ILE A 205 -7.76 -8.04 4.68
C ILE A 205 -6.32 -7.95 4.18
N LEU A 206 -5.84 -9.03 3.58
CA LEU A 206 -4.45 -9.17 3.14
C LEU A 206 -4.29 -8.53 1.76
N THR A 207 -3.43 -7.52 1.65
CA THR A 207 -3.15 -6.82 0.39
C THR A 207 -1.70 -7.03 -0.07
N ASP A 208 -1.35 -6.59 -1.28
CA ASP A 208 -0.04 -6.84 -1.89
C ASP A 208 1.05 -5.87 -1.41
N PRO A 209 2.14 -6.35 -0.76
CA PRO A 209 2.38 -7.69 -0.23
C PRO A 209 1.96 -7.81 1.25
N THR A 210 1.67 -9.02 1.74
CA THR A 210 1.59 -9.34 3.18
C THR A 210 2.50 -10.52 3.46
N THR A 211 3.68 -10.25 4.05
CA THR A 211 4.74 -11.26 4.18
C THR A 211 5.44 -11.18 5.55
N GLY A 212 6.28 -12.17 5.82
CA GLY A 212 7.21 -12.23 6.94
C GLY A 212 6.52 -12.21 8.31
N GLY A 213 7.07 -11.45 9.24
CA GLY A 213 6.58 -11.37 10.62
C GLY A 213 5.15 -10.85 10.75
N VAL A 214 4.64 -10.09 9.79
CA VAL A 214 3.25 -9.63 9.79
C VAL A 214 2.30 -10.78 9.46
N THR A 215 2.61 -11.59 8.44
CA THR A 215 1.85 -12.82 8.14
C THR A 215 1.92 -13.80 9.31
N ALA A 216 3.09 -13.99 9.90
CA ALA A 216 3.29 -14.89 11.04
C ALA A 216 2.76 -14.36 12.38
N SER A 217 1.96 -13.28 12.37
CA SER A 217 1.37 -12.69 13.55
C SER A 217 -0.07 -12.22 13.29
N PHE A 218 -0.41 -11.01 13.61
CA PHE A 218 -1.79 -10.50 13.60
C PHE A 218 -2.52 -10.68 12.26
N ALA A 219 -1.84 -10.66 11.11
CA ALA A 219 -2.49 -10.73 9.81
C ALA A 219 -3.17 -12.08 9.51
N MET A 220 -2.74 -13.18 10.15
CA MET A 220 -3.31 -14.53 9.95
C MET A 220 -4.10 -15.04 11.17
N LEU A 221 -4.49 -14.16 12.09
CA LEU A 221 -5.19 -14.51 13.33
C LEU A 221 -6.64 -14.01 13.36
N GLY A 222 -7.23 -13.72 12.20
CA GLY A 222 -8.60 -13.27 12.08
C GLY A 222 -9.63 -14.40 12.14
N ASP A 223 -10.84 -14.06 12.53
CA ASP A 223 -12.00 -15.00 12.48
C ASP A 223 -12.39 -15.29 11.03
N ILE A 224 -12.30 -14.28 10.16
CA ILE A 224 -12.40 -14.40 8.71
C ILE A 224 -11.22 -13.66 8.11
N ILE A 225 -10.55 -14.28 7.15
CA ILE A 225 -9.39 -13.70 6.47
C ILE A 225 -9.75 -13.48 5.00
N LEU A 226 -9.66 -12.23 4.52
CA LEU A 226 -9.84 -11.90 3.11
C LEU A 226 -8.49 -11.60 2.46
N GLY A 227 -8.34 -11.94 1.18
CA GLY A 227 -7.18 -11.59 0.37
C GLY A 227 -7.58 -10.82 -0.88
N GLU A 228 -6.88 -9.72 -1.20
CA GLU A 228 -7.03 -9.11 -2.53
C GLU A 228 -6.51 -10.07 -3.60
N PRO A 229 -7.26 -10.32 -4.69
CA PRO A 229 -6.84 -11.20 -5.77
C PRO A 229 -5.43 -10.87 -6.30
N GLY A 230 -4.60 -11.91 -6.46
CA GLY A 230 -3.21 -11.79 -6.91
C GLY A 230 -2.25 -11.15 -5.90
N ALA A 231 -2.67 -10.88 -4.66
CA ALA A 231 -1.78 -10.37 -3.62
C ALA A 231 -0.72 -11.41 -3.25
N LEU A 232 0.50 -10.95 -3.04
CA LEU A 232 1.58 -11.79 -2.50
C LEU A 232 1.35 -12.00 -1.00
N ILE A 233 1.04 -13.23 -0.62
CA ILE A 233 0.81 -13.61 0.78
C ILE A 233 1.71 -14.79 1.11
N GLY A 234 2.58 -14.65 2.11
CA GLY A 234 3.50 -15.72 2.49
C GLY A 234 4.44 -15.30 3.61
N PHE A 235 5.24 -16.26 4.11
CA PHE A 235 6.24 -15.94 5.13
C PHE A 235 7.51 -15.36 4.48
N ALA A 236 8.29 -16.16 3.79
CA ALA A 236 9.45 -15.68 3.05
C ALA A 236 9.03 -15.13 1.68
N GLY A 237 9.55 -13.96 1.29
CA GLY A 237 9.30 -13.41 -0.04
C GLY A 237 9.89 -14.29 -1.15
N PRO A 238 9.30 -14.31 -2.37
CA PRO A 238 9.73 -15.17 -3.46
C PRO A 238 11.22 -15.03 -3.82
N ARG A 239 11.77 -13.82 -3.69
CA ARG A 239 13.20 -13.56 -3.94
C ARG A 239 14.10 -14.30 -2.96
N VAL A 240 13.74 -14.28 -1.68
CA VAL A 240 14.52 -14.96 -0.62
C VAL A 240 14.46 -16.48 -0.83
N ILE A 241 13.26 -17.00 -1.12
CA ILE A 241 13.09 -18.45 -1.36
C ILE A 241 13.93 -18.86 -2.57
N ALA A 242 13.78 -18.19 -3.71
CA ALA A 242 14.52 -18.52 -4.94
C ALA A 242 16.04 -18.49 -4.73
N GLN A 243 16.55 -17.52 -3.98
CA GLN A 243 17.98 -17.42 -3.64
C GLN A 243 18.43 -18.54 -2.70
N THR A 244 17.58 -18.98 -1.76
CA THR A 244 17.90 -20.03 -0.78
C THR A 244 17.92 -21.41 -1.40
N ILE A 245 16.91 -21.73 -2.22
CA ILE A 245 16.81 -23.05 -2.88
C ILE A 245 17.54 -23.13 -4.22
N GLY A 246 18.01 -21.99 -4.76
CA GLY A 246 18.70 -21.92 -6.06
C GLY A 246 17.81 -22.27 -7.27
N GLN A 247 16.48 -22.19 -7.13
CA GLN A 247 15.54 -22.58 -8.16
C GLN A 247 14.54 -21.45 -8.47
N LYS A 248 14.04 -21.46 -9.72
CA LYS A 248 12.96 -20.56 -10.13
C LYS A 248 11.64 -21.06 -9.54
N LEU A 249 10.91 -20.16 -8.89
CA LEU A 249 9.61 -20.49 -8.32
C LEU A 249 8.53 -20.66 -9.42
N PRO A 250 7.53 -21.52 -9.21
CA PRO A 250 6.38 -21.66 -10.11
C PRO A 250 5.65 -20.33 -10.29
N GLU A 251 4.99 -20.19 -11.44
CA GLU A 251 4.07 -19.08 -11.66
C GLU A 251 2.90 -19.15 -10.68
N GLY A 252 2.45 -18.00 -10.18
CA GLY A 252 1.38 -17.94 -9.17
C GLY A 252 1.80 -18.33 -7.75
N PHE A 253 3.08 -18.60 -7.50
CA PHE A 253 3.56 -18.97 -6.16
C PHE A 253 3.25 -17.90 -5.10
N GLN A 254 2.66 -18.32 -3.98
CA GLN A 254 2.24 -17.44 -2.87
C GLN A 254 1.29 -16.30 -3.29
N ARG A 255 0.35 -16.57 -4.19
CA ARG A 255 -0.75 -15.66 -4.48
C ARG A 255 -1.97 -16.00 -3.62
N ALA A 256 -2.87 -15.02 -3.49
CA ALA A 256 -4.05 -15.12 -2.61
C ALA A 256 -5.07 -16.21 -3.04
N GLU A 257 -5.00 -16.65 -4.30
CA GLU A 257 -5.84 -17.73 -4.87
C GLU A 257 -5.49 -19.11 -4.39
#